data_e1d712e5cbe10bd1c60ec6cd42e38729
#
_entry.id   e1d712e5cbe10bd1c60ec6cd42e38729
#
_cell.length_a   1.000
_cell.length_b   1.000
_cell.length_c   1.000
_cell.angle_alpha   90.00
_cell.angle_beta   90.00
_cell.angle_gamma   90.00
#
_symmetry.space_group_name_H-M   'P 1'
#
loop_
_entity.id
_entity.type
_entity.pdbx_description
1 polymer ?
#
loop_
_entity_poly.entity_id
_entity_poly.type
_entity_poly.pdbx_seq_one_letter_code
_entity_poly.pdbx_strand_id
1 'polypeptide(L)'
;MKQMKVFIYIFVTAFILSSCSIQKRCQAPELNLPDEIIAGENDTLTIADMSWWELYSDSTLSNLIKKTLRNNRNMQAAEAHIRQMEELYRVSKASRWPTIGAQLFADHETNDYYGEKFKKSPEFSLKASLGWEIDLWGSLRWGKRKGAAEYLASVEAARAMQMTLIAETATAYFELVALDQELEIVLQTVKTREESVNQARLRFEGGLTSETAYQQAQVELASASALIPELEQKIALKENQIAVLAGEYPSKVERGEFDLNVTWPENIPIGLPSTLLQRRPDVRQAEQQLQAAMAAVGIAYADRFPRLTISLVGGLENDELKGFFESPFSYVSGNLVAPLLTFGKKKAQYKASLAAYDEKRFAYEQKVLEVFREVNDAVITYQKKRRTSELQLNLFEAAQKYVDLAQLQYFNGVIRYIDVLDAHRKFFDAQIGLSNAVRDEYLAMV
;
A
#
# COMPACT_ATOMS: atom_id res chain seq x y z
N MET A 1 -61.96 14.78 6.13
CA MET A 1 -60.95 14.29 7.12
C MET A 1 -60.74 12.78 7.09
N LYS A 2 -61.72 11.89 7.05
CA LYS A 2 -61.50 10.41 7.01
C LYS A 2 -60.79 9.95 5.72
N GLN A 3 -61.14 10.45 4.54
CA GLN A 3 -60.51 10.06 3.28
C GLN A 3 -59.05 10.53 3.19
N MET A 4 -58.68 11.67 3.75
CA MET A 4 -57.31 12.19 3.78
C MET A 4 -56.40 11.33 4.69
N LYS A 5 -56.97 10.77 5.80
CA LYS A 5 -56.23 9.84 6.66
C LYS A 5 -55.95 8.52 5.96
N VAL A 6 -56.90 7.99 5.19
CA VAL A 6 -56.72 6.74 4.41
C VAL A 6 -55.69 6.93 3.29
N PHE A 7 -55.66 8.07 2.60
CA PHE A 7 -54.65 8.39 1.60
C PHE A 7 -53.26 8.50 2.21
N ILE A 8 -53.12 9.09 3.42
CA ILE A 8 -51.86 9.17 4.15
C ILE A 8 -51.39 7.78 4.59
N TYR A 9 -52.28 6.91 5.07
CA TYR A 9 -51.92 5.52 5.43
C TYR A 9 -51.50 4.66 4.22
N ILE A 10 -52.18 4.77 3.08
CA ILE A 10 -51.80 4.06 1.83
C ILE A 10 -50.44 4.60 1.33
N PHE A 11 -50.21 5.90 1.41
CA PHE A 11 -48.95 6.51 1.00
C PHE A 11 -47.79 6.05 1.91
N VAL A 12 -47.98 5.99 3.22
CA VAL A 12 -46.99 5.53 4.20
C VAL A 12 -46.69 4.03 4.07
N THR A 13 -47.70 3.19 3.83
CA THR A 13 -47.46 1.74 3.61
C THR A 13 -46.82 1.42 2.26
N ALA A 14 -47.10 2.13 1.20
CA ALA A 14 -46.39 2.02 -0.08
C ALA A 14 -44.93 2.44 0.05
N PHE A 15 -44.62 3.38 0.94
CA PHE A 15 -43.28 3.89 1.23
C PHE A 15 -42.38 2.87 1.94
N ILE A 16 -42.93 2.06 2.86
CA ILE A 16 -42.14 1.09 3.65
C ILE A 16 -41.67 -0.07 2.76
N LEU A 17 -42.38 -0.40 1.67
CA LEU A 17 -42.06 -1.52 0.77
C LEU A 17 -40.96 -1.24 -0.26
N SER A 18 -40.58 0.02 -0.48
CA SER A 18 -39.58 0.39 -1.50
C SER A 18 -38.13 0.39 -1.01
N SER A 19 -37.87 0.23 0.27
CA SER A 19 -36.51 0.30 0.86
C SER A 19 -35.60 -0.87 0.56
N CYS A 20 -36.14 -2.04 0.15
CA CYS A 20 -35.37 -3.28 -0.05
C CYS A 20 -34.73 -3.45 -1.45
N SER A 21 -34.92 -2.51 -2.40
CA SER A 21 -34.57 -2.77 -3.80
C SER A 21 -33.10 -2.53 -4.16
N ILE A 22 -32.37 -1.73 -3.39
CA ILE A 22 -30.95 -1.41 -3.68
C ILE A 22 -30.06 -2.59 -3.28
N GLN A 23 -30.32 -3.19 -2.13
CA GLN A 23 -29.52 -4.29 -1.59
C GLN A 23 -29.59 -5.57 -2.47
N LYS A 24 -30.69 -5.76 -3.20
CA LYS A 24 -30.81 -6.86 -4.18
C LYS A 24 -30.01 -6.64 -5.47
N ARG A 25 -29.68 -5.39 -5.83
CA ARG A 25 -28.93 -5.06 -7.06
C ARG A 25 -27.43 -4.92 -6.88
N CYS A 26 -26.99 -4.68 -5.65
CA CYS A 26 -25.58 -4.60 -5.26
C CYS A 26 -25.28 -5.70 -4.25
N GLN A 27 -25.37 -6.96 -4.69
CA GLN A 27 -24.96 -8.11 -3.88
C GLN A 27 -23.43 -8.18 -3.85
N ALA A 28 -22.88 -8.50 -2.67
CA ALA A 28 -21.46 -8.84 -2.59
C ALA A 28 -21.16 -10.01 -3.55
N PRO A 29 -20.03 -10.01 -4.24
CA PRO A 29 -19.67 -11.09 -5.15
C PRO A 29 -19.56 -12.41 -4.37
N GLU A 30 -20.16 -13.47 -4.93
CA GLU A 30 -19.92 -14.84 -4.46
C GLU A 30 -18.54 -15.26 -4.98
N LEU A 31 -17.56 -15.33 -4.09
CA LEU A 31 -16.22 -15.77 -4.42
C LEU A 31 -16.17 -17.29 -4.34
N ASN A 32 -15.98 -17.95 -5.47
CA ASN A 32 -15.65 -19.38 -5.51
C ASN A 32 -14.17 -19.53 -5.15
N LEU A 33 -13.86 -19.53 -3.86
CA LEU A 33 -12.51 -19.70 -3.37
C LEU A 33 -12.08 -21.17 -3.55
N PRO A 34 -10.79 -21.42 -3.89
CA PRO A 34 -10.24 -22.77 -3.86
C PRO A 34 -10.24 -23.29 -2.43
N ASP A 35 -10.45 -24.59 -2.27
CA ASP A 35 -10.43 -25.23 -0.95
C ASP A 35 -9.03 -25.25 -0.35
N GLU A 36 -7.98 -25.28 -1.20
CA GLU A 36 -6.58 -25.40 -0.81
C GLU A 36 -5.69 -24.47 -1.66
N ILE A 37 -4.57 -24.01 -1.09
CA ILE A 37 -3.47 -23.37 -1.81
C ILE A 37 -2.55 -24.47 -2.34
N ILE A 38 -2.34 -24.52 -3.65
CA ILE A 38 -1.70 -25.63 -4.36
C ILE A 38 -0.26 -25.90 -3.89
N ALA A 39 0.49 -24.86 -3.51
CA ALA A 39 1.93 -24.96 -3.22
C ALA A 39 2.28 -25.15 -1.74
N GLY A 40 1.31 -25.17 -0.82
CA GLY A 40 1.60 -25.16 0.62
C GLY A 40 0.77 -26.12 1.45
N GLU A 41 1.22 -26.36 2.68
CA GLU A 41 0.43 -27.09 3.67
C GLU A 41 -0.64 -26.17 4.27
N ASN A 42 -1.91 -26.60 4.17
CA ASN A 42 -3.03 -25.90 4.77
C ASN A 42 -3.08 -26.19 6.27
N ASP A 43 -2.45 -25.35 7.07
CA ASP A 43 -2.49 -25.42 8.54
C ASP A 43 -3.40 -24.29 9.08
N THR A 44 -3.93 -24.51 10.28
CA THR A 44 -4.65 -23.47 11.04
C THR A 44 -3.68 -22.41 11.60
N LEU A 45 -2.40 -22.75 11.76
CA LEU A 45 -1.34 -21.84 12.14
C LEU A 45 -0.80 -21.12 10.92
N THR A 46 -0.42 -19.87 11.07
CA THR A 46 0.17 -19.06 9.99
C THR A 46 1.28 -18.19 10.54
N ILE A 47 2.33 -18.04 9.74
CA ILE A 47 3.46 -17.15 10.03
C ILE A 47 3.03 -15.65 10.07
N ALA A 48 1.86 -15.33 9.51
CA ALA A 48 1.32 -13.97 9.50
C ALA A 48 0.94 -13.41 10.88
N ASP A 49 0.89 -14.25 11.92
CA ASP A 49 0.64 -13.81 13.30
C ASP A 49 1.92 -13.35 14.02
N MET A 50 3.09 -13.57 13.42
CA MET A 50 4.39 -13.21 13.97
C MET A 50 4.93 -11.96 13.27
N SER A 51 5.72 -11.16 13.99
CA SER A 51 6.57 -10.14 13.38
C SER A 51 7.71 -10.87 12.63
N TRP A 52 7.45 -11.28 11.39
CA TRP A 52 8.34 -12.16 10.60
C TRP A 52 9.81 -11.72 10.58
N TRP A 53 10.09 -10.40 10.68
CA TRP A 53 11.45 -9.88 10.76
C TRP A 53 12.16 -10.26 12.08
N GLU A 54 11.43 -10.69 13.11
CA GLU A 54 12.01 -11.22 14.34
C GLU A 54 12.58 -12.63 14.15
N LEU A 55 12.13 -13.35 13.10
CA LEU A 55 12.67 -14.67 12.76
C LEU A 55 14.16 -14.61 12.37
N TYR A 56 14.63 -13.48 11.87
CA TYR A 56 16.02 -13.29 11.50
C TYR A 56 16.94 -13.02 12.70
N SER A 57 16.39 -12.80 13.89
CA SER A 57 17.12 -12.48 15.14
C SER A 57 18.13 -11.34 15.00
N ASP A 58 17.97 -10.48 13.97
CA ASP A 58 18.82 -9.33 13.69
C ASP A 58 18.26 -8.07 14.33
N SER A 59 18.96 -7.59 15.37
CA SER A 59 18.57 -6.37 16.08
C SER A 59 18.74 -5.10 15.24
N THR A 60 19.72 -5.08 14.33
CA THR A 60 19.99 -3.97 13.42
C THR A 60 18.86 -3.81 12.42
N LEU A 61 18.45 -4.92 11.78
CA LEU A 61 17.28 -4.95 10.91
C LEU A 61 16.01 -4.47 11.64
N SER A 62 15.75 -5.01 12.84
CA SER A 62 14.57 -4.66 13.64
C SER A 62 14.56 -3.17 13.99
N ASN A 63 15.70 -2.58 14.35
CA ASN A 63 15.81 -1.16 14.63
C ASN A 63 15.62 -0.31 13.37
N LEU A 64 16.17 -0.74 12.24
CA LEU A 64 16.02 -0.07 10.95
C LEU A 64 14.54 -0.04 10.51
N ILE A 65 13.82 -1.17 10.62
CA ILE A 65 12.38 -1.24 10.32
C ILE A 65 11.59 -0.28 11.23
N LYS A 66 11.83 -0.29 12.54
CA LYS A 66 11.17 0.63 13.48
C LYS A 66 11.44 2.10 13.14
N LYS A 67 12.69 2.42 12.74
CA LYS A 67 13.11 3.76 12.32
C LYS A 67 12.38 4.16 11.02
N THR A 68 12.33 3.27 10.02
CA THR A 68 11.61 3.48 8.77
C THR A 68 10.13 3.77 9.03
N LEU A 69 9.44 2.92 9.78
CA LEU A 69 8.01 3.10 10.07
C LEU A 69 7.71 4.43 10.78
N ARG A 70 8.62 4.89 11.64
CA ARG A 70 8.45 6.14 12.37
C ARG A 70 8.73 7.39 11.52
N ASN A 71 9.73 7.35 10.66
CA ASN A 71 10.29 8.54 10.02
C ASN A 71 9.98 8.63 8.52
N ASN A 72 9.56 7.54 7.87
CA ASN A 72 9.29 7.51 6.44
C ASN A 72 8.20 8.53 6.07
N ARG A 73 8.48 9.37 5.06
CA ARG A 73 7.58 10.46 4.67
C ARG A 73 6.28 9.97 4.01
N ASN A 74 6.33 8.85 3.30
CA ASN A 74 5.13 8.26 2.70
C ASN A 74 4.19 7.72 3.79
N MET A 75 4.75 7.11 4.86
CA MET A 75 3.97 6.67 6.02
C MET A 75 3.30 7.85 6.73
N GLN A 76 4.04 8.94 6.97
CA GLN A 76 3.49 10.17 7.56
C GLN A 76 2.40 10.80 6.68
N ALA A 77 2.56 10.75 5.35
CA ALA A 77 1.54 11.22 4.40
C ALA A 77 0.28 10.33 4.46
N ALA A 78 0.44 9.00 4.56
CA ALA A 78 -0.68 8.08 4.73
C ALA A 78 -1.45 8.33 6.03
N GLU A 79 -0.76 8.58 7.15
CA GLU A 79 -1.40 8.96 8.42
C GLU A 79 -2.16 10.30 8.32
N ALA A 80 -1.59 11.29 7.61
CA ALA A 80 -2.27 12.55 7.34
C ALA A 80 -3.52 12.33 6.49
N HIS A 81 -3.46 11.43 5.51
CA HIS A 81 -4.61 11.06 4.68
C HIS A 81 -5.72 10.38 5.51
N ILE A 82 -5.36 9.48 6.44
CA ILE A 82 -6.34 8.90 7.37
C ILE A 82 -7.06 10.00 8.16
N ARG A 83 -6.33 10.96 8.73
CA ARG A 83 -6.95 12.09 9.46
C ARG A 83 -7.87 12.92 8.56
N GLN A 84 -7.47 13.17 7.31
CA GLN A 84 -8.32 13.85 6.32
C GLN A 84 -9.62 13.08 6.09
N MET A 85 -9.54 11.78 5.84
CA MET A 85 -10.73 10.95 5.56
C MET A 85 -11.62 10.79 6.79
N GLU A 86 -11.06 10.77 8.00
CA GLU A 86 -11.82 10.79 9.24
C GLU A 86 -12.66 12.06 9.37
N GLU A 87 -12.06 13.23 9.10
CA GLU A 87 -12.79 14.51 9.16
C GLU A 87 -13.87 14.61 8.06
N LEU A 88 -13.61 14.10 6.84
CA LEU A 88 -14.63 14.01 5.80
C LEU A 88 -15.78 13.05 6.18
N TYR A 89 -15.47 11.96 6.87
CA TYR A 89 -16.52 11.11 7.46
C TYR A 89 -17.32 11.87 8.52
N ARG A 90 -16.67 12.68 9.38
CA ARG A 90 -17.36 13.54 10.37
C ARG A 90 -18.27 14.55 9.67
N VAL A 91 -17.84 15.17 8.57
CA VAL A 91 -18.70 16.04 7.73
C VAL A 91 -19.94 15.29 7.24
N SER A 92 -19.75 14.07 6.68
CA SER A 92 -20.87 13.25 6.21
C SER A 92 -21.84 12.84 7.33
N LYS A 93 -21.31 12.64 8.55
CA LYS A 93 -22.11 12.38 9.74
C LYS A 93 -22.88 13.62 10.20
N ALA A 94 -22.22 14.79 10.17
CA ALA A 94 -22.80 16.07 10.59
C ALA A 94 -23.92 16.53 9.65
N SER A 95 -23.86 16.23 8.36
CA SER A 95 -24.88 16.58 7.36
C SER A 95 -26.28 16.01 7.65
N ARG A 96 -26.41 15.09 8.62
CA ARG A 96 -27.70 14.53 9.08
C ARG A 96 -28.38 15.37 10.15
N TRP A 97 -27.66 16.30 10.74
CA TRP A 97 -28.14 17.15 11.81
C TRP A 97 -28.58 18.52 11.27
N PRO A 98 -29.48 19.21 11.98
CA PRO A 98 -29.83 20.59 11.63
C PRO A 98 -28.61 21.49 11.63
N THR A 99 -28.59 22.44 10.70
CA THR A 99 -27.62 23.54 10.68
C THR A 99 -28.26 24.80 11.25
N ILE A 100 -27.52 25.52 12.10
CA ILE A 100 -27.94 26.79 12.66
C ILE A 100 -27.03 27.87 12.08
N GLY A 101 -27.63 28.90 11.50
CA GLY A 101 -26.93 30.06 10.96
C GLY A 101 -27.49 31.36 11.51
N ALA A 102 -26.69 32.43 11.49
CA ALA A 102 -27.11 33.75 11.79
C ALA A 102 -26.75 34.64 10.61
N GLN A 103 -27.61 35.59 10.28
CA GLN A 103 -27.42 36.57 9.18
C GLN A 103 -27.79 37.96 9.68
N LEU A 104 -26.89 38.89 9.51
CA LEU A 104 -27.14 40.30 9.63
C LEU A 104 -27.20 40.86 8.20
N PHE A 105 -28.30 41.53 7.87
CA PHE A 105 -28.49 42.11 6.55
C PHE A 105 -28.90 43.57 6.72
N ALA A 106 -28.32 44.43 5.91
CA ALA A 106 -28.70 45.83 5.77
C ALA A 106 -28.69 46.20 4.29
N ASP A 107 -29.77 46.69 3.79
CA ASP A 107 -29.93 47.12 2.40
C ASP A 107 -30.50 48.53 2.34
N HIS A 108 -30.23 49.21 1.24
CA HIS A 108 -30.81 50.47 0.88
C HIS A 108 -31.22 50.42 -0.60
N GLU A 109 -32.46 50.05 -0.82
CA GLU A 109 -33.02 49.97 -2.19
C GLU A 109 -33.66 51.28 -2.61
N THR A 110 -33.41 51.66 -3.87
CA THR A 110 -34.00 52.80 -4.52
C THR A 110 -34.65 52.35 -5.81
N ASN A 111 -36.00 52.27 -5.81
CA ASN A 111 -36.76 51.78 -6.96
C ASN A 111 -37.60 52.91 -7.57
N ASP A 112 -37.54 53.02 -8.92
CA ASP A 112 -38.37 53.89 -9.73
C ASP A 112 -39.15 53.01 -10.72
N TYR A 113 -40.34 52.58 -10.31
CA TYR A 113 -41.21 51.75 -11.14
C TYR A 113 -42.16 52.69 -11.92
N TYR A 114 -42.38 52.46 -13.23
CA TYR A 114 -43.25 53.17 -14.07
C TYR A 114 -44.66 53.27 -13.47
N GLY A 115 -45.11 54.52 -13.15
CA GLY A 115 -46.42 54.76 -12.54
C GLY A 115 -46.48 54.79 -11.02
N GLU A 116 -45.40 54.53 -10.30
CA GLU A 116 -45.31 54.61 -8.83
C GLU A 116 -44.35 55.72 -8.39
N LYS A 117 -44.64 56.31 -7.23
CA LYS A 117 -43.70 57.26 -6.61
C LYS A 117 -42.44 56.56 -6.19
N PHE A 118 -41.30 57.18 -6.46
CA PHE A 118 -40.00 56.84 -6.01
C PHE A 118 -40.00 56.41 -4.52
N LYS A 119 -39.72 55.15 -4.20
CA LYS A 119 -39.73 54.60 -2.83
C LYS A 119 -38.31 54.24 -2.42
N LYS A 120 -37.85 54.79 -1.34
CA LYS A 120 -36.64 54.32 -0.63
C LYS A 120 -37.09 53.37 0.46
N SER A 121 -36.61 52.16 0.42
CA SER A 121 -36.93 51.13 1.42
C SER A 121 -35.63 50.57 1.98
N PRO A 122 -35.02 51.14 3.00
CA PRO A 122 -33.97 50.44 3.68
C PRO A 122 -34.56 49.23 4.41
N GLU A 123 -33.84 48.11 4.42
CA GLU A 123 -34.18 46.91 5.18
C GLU A 123 -33.03 46.57 6.15
N PHE A 124 -33.34 46.47 7.40
CA PHE A 124 -32.43 45.99 8.43
C PHE A 124 -32.96 44.68 8.99
N SER A 125 -32.19 43.61 8.92
CA SER A 125 -32.64 42.37 9.52
C SER A 125 -31.50 41.63 10.24
N LEU A 126 -31.80 41.08 11.39
CA LEU A 126 -30.97 40.13 12.14
C LEU A 126 -31.76 38.83 12.25
N LYS A 127 -31.32 37.79 11.56
CA LYS A 127 -32.04 36.51 11.45
C LYS A 127 -31.19 35.39 11.99
N ALA A 128 -31.78 34.55 12.82
CA ALA A 128 -31.24 33.21 13.16
C ALA A 128 -32.08 32.17 12.42
N SER A 129 -31.43 31.26 11.73
CA SER A 129 -32.11 30.22 10.95
C SER A 129 -31.64 28.83 11.35
N LEU A 130 -32.57 27.88 11.49
CA LEU A 130 -32.29 26.45 11.62
C LEU A 130 -32.82 25.78 10.35
N GLY A 131 -31.95 25.08 9.64
CA GLY A 131 -32.30 24.29 8.48
C GLY A 131 -32.02 22.80 8.69
N TRP A 132 -32.97 21.93 8.38
CA TRP A 132 -32.82 20.49 8.53
C TRP A 132 -33.42 19.75 7.34
N GLU A 133 -32.57 18.95 6.63
CA GLU A 133 -33.05 18.03 5.61
C GLU A 133 -33.50 16.72 6.25
N ILE A 134 -34.76 16.36 6.07
CA ILE A 134 -35.33 15.10 6.56
C ILE A 134 -34.98 13.99 5.57
N ASP A 135 -34.17 13.04 6.00
CA ASP A 135 -33.64 11.94 5.19
C ASP A 135 -34.71 10.85 4.92
N LEU A 136 -35.73 11.17 4.15
CA LEU A 136 -36.83 10.27 3.83
C LEU A 136 -36.36 9.05 3.03
N TRP A 137 -35.51 9.27 2.04
CA TRP A 137 -35.05 8.27 1.07
C TRP A 137 -33.68 7.68 1.41
N GLY A 138 -33.07 8.17 2.46
CA GLY A 138 -31.77 7.66 2.94
C GLY A 138 -30.54 8.20 2.21
N SER A 139 -30.65 9.30 1.46
CA SER A 139 -29.51 9.93 0.80
C SER A 139 -28.40 10.29 1.79
N LEU A 140 -28.74 10.93 2.90
CA LEU A 140 -27.80 11.29 3.97
C LEU A 140 -27.26 10.07 4.70
N ARG A 141 -28.09 9.04 4.91
CA ARG A 141 -27.64 7.75 5.49
C ARG A 141 -26.64 7.04 4.60
N TRP A 142 -26.89 7.02 3.28
CA TRP A 142 -25.95 6.48 2.30
C TRP A 142 -24.68 7.32 2.22
N GLY A 143 -24.78 8.66 2.28
CA GLY A 143 -23.62 9.56 2.37
C GLY A 143 -22.71 9.25 3.55
N LYS A 144 -23.31 9.05 4.75
CA LYS A 144 -22.56 8.62 5.94
C LYS A 144 -21.88 7.25 5.73
N ARG A 145 -22.59 6.26 5.12
CA ARG A 145 -22.02 4.93 4.85
C ARG A 145 -20.85 5.03 3.87
N LYS A 146 -20.99 5.84 2.82
CA LYS A 146 -19.93 6.11 1.86
C LYS A 146 -18.70 6.67 2.56
N GLY A 147 -18.86 7.75 3.34
CA GLY A 147 -17.74 8.36 4.07
C GLY A 147 -17.09 7.41 5.08
N ALA A 148 -17.86 6.55 5.75
CA ALA A 148 -17.32 5.53 6.65
C ALA A 148 -16.48 4.49 5.90
N ALA A 149 -16.94 4.01 4.75
CA ALA A 149 -16.22 3.04 3.94
C ALA A 149 -14.94 3.66 3.32
N GLU A 150 -14.98 4.91 2.86
CA GLU A 150 -13.80 5.63 2.37
C GLU A 150 -12.76 5.85 3.47
N TYR A 151 -13.18 6.19 4.69
CA TYR A 151 -12.30 6.27 5.85
C TYR A 151 -11.66 4.91 6.17
N LEU A 152 -12.43 3.83 6.24
CA LEU A 152 -11.89 2.49 6.49
C LEU A 152 -10.95 2.03 5.36
N ALA A 153 -11.26 2.35 4.10
CA ALA A 153 -10.36 2.09 2.97
C ALA A 153 -9.00 2.79 3.13
N SER A 154 -8.99 4.03 3.64
CA SER A 154 -7.73 4.76 3.89
C SER A 154 -6.90 4.14 5.03
N VAL A 155 -7.56 3.59 6.06
CA VAL A 155 -6.89 2.87 7.15
C VAL A 155 -6.22 1.60 6.63
N GLU A 156 -6.94 0.80 5.82
CA GLU A 156 -6.38 -0.43 5.25
C GLU A 156 -5.28 -0.13 4.21
N ALA A 157 -5.40 0.97 3.44
CA ALA A 157 -4.33 1.43 2.55
C ALA A 157 -3.03 1.76 3.31
N ALA A 158 -3.13 2.42 4.47
CA ALA A 158 -1.96 2.71 5.29
C ALA A 158 -1.34 1.44 5.89
N ARG A 159 -2.15 0.44 6.26
CA ARG A 159 -1.66 -0.87 6.69
C ARG A 159 -0.93 -1.61 5.58
N ALA A 160 -1.46 -1.59 4.35
CA ALA A 160 -0.80 -2.16 3.19
C ALA A 160 0.54 -1.46 2.92
N MET A 161 0.58 -0.12 2.98
CA MET A 161 1.82 0.65 2.86
C MET A 161 2.84 0.30 3.95
N GLN A 162 2.39 0.12 5.20
CA GLN A 162 3.26 -0.32 6.30
C GLN A 162 3.94 -1.65 5.98
N MET A 163 3.18 -2.65 5.50
CA MET A 163 3.73 -3.94 5.09
C MET A 163 4.74 -3.80 3.95
N THR A 164 4.42 -3.02 2.93
CA THR A 164 5.33 -2.74 1.81
C THR A 164 6.63 -2.09 2.27
N LEU A 165 6.56 -1.09 3.15
CA LEU A 165 7.76 -0.42 3.68
C LEU A 165 8.64 -1.37 4.53
N ILE A 166 8.04 -2.28 5.30
CA ILE A 166 8.76 -3.30 6.04
C ILE A 166 9.51 -4.21 5.06
N ALA A 167 8.81 -4.72 4.03
CA ALA A 167 9.40 -5.62 3.04
C ALA A 167 10.51 -4.91 2.21
N GLU A 168 10.27 -3.68 1.73
CA GLU A 168 11.28 -2.91 1.00
C GLU A 168 12.52 -2.62 1.84
N THR A 169 12.34 -2.30 3.14
CA THR A 169 13.45 -2.03 4.06
C THR A 169 14.27 -3.30 4.30
N ALA A 170 13.62 -4.43 4.55
CA ALA A 170 14.31 -5.70 4.77
C ALA A 170 15.01 -6.19 3.49
N THR A 171 14.36 -6.09 2.34
CA THR A 171 14.95 -6.41 1.04
C THR A 171 16.22 -5.59 0.78
N ALA A 172 16.12 -4.26 0.93
CA ALA A 172 17.27 -3.38 0.71
C ALA A 172 18.42 -3.67 1.70
N TYR A 173 18.10 -4.00 2.94
CA TYR A 173 19.07 -4.36 3.97
C TYR A 173 19.79 -5.67 3.66
N PHE A 174 19.07 -6.74 3.31
CA PHE A 174 19.72 -8.03 2.97
C PHE A 174 20.53 -7.93 1.69
N GLU A 175 20.07 -7.16 0.70
CA GLU A 175 20.87 -6.88 -0.50
C GLU A 175 22.16 -6.11 -0.16
N LEU A 176 22.11 -5.15 0.78
CA LEU A 176 23.28 -4.41 1.24
C LEU A 176 24.30 -5.34 1.91
N VAL A 177 23.84 -6.18 2.84
CA VAL A 177 24.69 -7.12 3.57
C VAL A 177 25.31 -8.15 2.63
N ALA A 178 24.55 -8.63 1.63
CA ALA A 178 25.07 -9.53 0.61
C ALA A 178 26.13 -8.86 -0.28
N LEU A 179 25.98 -7.57 -0.62
CA LEU A 179 26.99 -6.81 -1.36
C LEU A 179 28.30 -6.63 -0.54
N ASP A 180 28.19 -6.39 0.75
CA ASP A 180 29.35 -6.35 1.64
C ASP A 180 30.09 -7.69 1.65
N GLN A 181 29.35 -8.81 1.73
CA GLN A 181 29.92 -10.16 1.67
C GLN A 181 30.59 -10.45 0.32
N GLU A 182 29.96 -10.03 -0.78
CA GLU A 182 30.52 -10.15 -2.13
C GLU A 182 31.82 -9.36 -2.26
N LEU A 183 31.87 -8.13 -1.71
CA LEU A 183 33.08 -7.32 -1.67
C LEU A 183 34.20 -8.00 -0.88
N GLU A 184 33.90 -8.59 0.26
CA GLU A 184 34.86 -9.34 1.06
C GLU A 184 35.45 -10.52 0.29
N ILE A 185 34.61 -11.32 -0.39
CA ILE A 185 35.04 -12.41 -1.27
C ILE A 185 36.00 -11.90 -2.37
N VAL A 186 35.64 -10.77 -3.01
CA VAL A 186 36.47 -10.18 -4.07
C VAL A 186 37.82 -9.69 -3.51
N LEU A 187 37.83 -9.01 -2.35
CA LEU A 187 39.07 -8.55 -1.71
C LEU A 187 40.00 -9.72 -1.34
N GLN A 188 39.45 -10.79 -0.79
CA GLN A 188 40.19 -12.03 -0.50
C GLN A 188 40.76 -12.66 -1.78
N THR A 189 39.96 -12.68 -2.85
CA THR A 189 40.36 -13.20 -4.17
C THR A 189 41.49 -12.37 -4.77
N VAL A 190 41.40 -11.03 -4.69
CA VAL A 190 42.46 -10.11 -5.15
C VAL A 190 43.78 -10.43 -4.42
N LYS A 191 43.75 -10.53 -3.10
CA LYS A 191 44.94 -10.88 -2.30
C LYS A 191 45.57 -12.21 -2.74
N THR A 192 44.76 -13.25 -2.92
CA THR A 192 45.26 -14.56 -3.39
C THR A 192 45.83 -14.49 -4.82
N ARG A 193 45.22 -13.66 -5.71
CA ARG A 193 45.74 -13.46 -7.07
C ARG A 193 47.01 -12.63 -7.10
N GLU A 194 47.19 -11.65 -6.19
CA GLU A 194 48.47 -10.92 -6.03
C GLU A 194 49.62 -11.86 -5.64
N GLU A 195 49.38 -12.78 -4.70
CA GLU A 195 50.34 -13.82 -4.35
C GLU A 195 50.65 -14.73 -5.55
N SER A 196 49.63 -15.13 -6.31
CA SER A 196 49.80 -15.94 -7.54
C SER A 196 50.59 -15.21 -8.62
N VAL A 197 50.37 -13.91 -8.85
CA VAL A 197 51.16 -13.08 -9.77
C VAL A 197 52.63 -13.04 -9.34
N ASN A 198 52.91 -12.82 -8.04
CA ASN A 198 54.26 -12.79 -7.55
C ASN A 198 54.98 -14.13 -7.74
N GLN A 199 54.31 -15.25 -7.45
CA GLN A 199 54.86 -16.60 -7.69
C GLN A 199 55.11 -16.84 -9.17
N ALA A 200 54.19 -16.51 -10.08
CA ALA A 200 54.36 -16.65 -11.50
C ALA A 200 55.53 -15.80 -12.05
N ARG A 201 55.69 -14.56 -11.54
CA ARG A 201 56.81 -13.67 -11.87
C ARG A 201 58.18 -14.31 -11.48
N LEU A 202 58.32 -14.74 -10.21
CA LEU A 202 59.54 -15.35 -9.72
C LEU A 202 59.93 -16.60 -10.54
N ARG A 203 58.96 -17.45 -10.90
CA ARG A 203 59.18 -18.64 -11.71
C ARG A 203 59.56 -18.32 -13.15
N PHE A 204 58.99 -17.24 -13.73
CA PHE A 204 59.36 -16.74 -15.06
C PHE A 204 60.79 -16.16 -15.05
N GLU A 205 61.11 -15.28 -14.11
CA GLU A 205 62.47 -14.72 -13.95
C GLU A 205 63.51 -15.78 -13.69
N GLY A 206 63.15 -16.88 -13.00
CA GLY A 206 63.99 -18.07 -12.80
C GLY A 206 64.06 -19.06 -13.98
N GLY A 207 63.39 -18.77 -15.11
CA GLY A 207 63.37 -19.62 -16.29
C GLY A 207 62.57 -20.95 -16.15
N LEU A 208 61.73 -21.06 -15.10
CA LEU A 208 60.95 -22.25 -14.79
C LEU A 208 59.61 -22.31 -15.51
N THR A 209 59.10 -21.15 -16.00
CA THR A 209 57.81 -21.05 -16.71
C THR A 209 57.86 -20.04 -17.84
N SER A 210 56.90 -20.09 -18.74
CA SER A 210 56.77 -19.08 -19.82
C SER A 210 56.22 -17.78 -19.33
N GLU A 211 56.51 -16.68 -20.02
CA GLU A 211 55.90 -15.36 -19.80
C GLU A 211 54.38 -15.39 -19.87
N THR A 212 53.82 -16.28 -20.71
CA THR A 212 52.36 -16.46 -20.85
C THR A 212 51.69 -16.76 -19.50
N ALA A 213 52.30 -17.60 -18.66
CA ALA A 213 51.76 -17.93 -17.35
C ALA A 213 51.73 -16.69 -16.40
N TYR A 214 52.77 -15.85 -16.47
CA TYR A 214 52.81 -14.59 -15.72
C TYR A 214 51.76 -13.60 -16.21
N GLN A 215 51.61 -13.42 -17.54
CA GLN A 215 50.59 -12.55 -18.11
C GLN A 215 49.16 -13.05 -17.82
N GLN A 216 48.92 -14.34 -17.81
CA GLN A 216 47.63 -14.92 -17.39
C GLN A 216 47.29 -14.58 -15.94
N ALA A 217 48.28 -14.68 -15.04
CA ALA A 217 48.07 -14.32 -13.63
C ALA A 217 47.73 -12.81 -13.45
N GLN A 218 48.39 -11.92 -14.23
CA GLN A 218 48.08 -10.50 -14.24
C GLN A 218 46.66 -10.19 -14.74
N VAL A 219 46.20 -10.88 -15.79
CA VAL A 219 44.81 -10.73 -16.31
C VAL A 219 43.81 -11.12 -15.23
N GLU A 220 44.05 -12.22 -14.50
CA GLU A 220 43.16 -12.65 -13.41
C GLU A 220 43.11 -11.64 -12.27
N LEU A 221 44.27 -11.09 -11.89
CA LEU A 221 44.34 -10.05 -10.87
C LEU A 221 43.57 -8.78 -11.30
N ALA A 222 43.83 -8.31 -12.51
CA ALA A 222 43.18 -7.11 -13.06
C ALA A 222 41.63 -7.30 -13.16
N SER A 223 41.19 -8.49 -13.56
CA SER A 223 39.76 -8.82 -13.66
C SER A 223 39.07 -8.80 -12.28
N ALA A 224 39.70 -9.35 -11.25
CA ALA A 224 39.13 -9.29 -9.88
C ALA A 224 39.15 -7.86 -9.32
N SER A 225 40.27 -7.16 -9.50
CA SER A 225 40.40 -5.78 -8.99
C SER A 225 39.38 -4.82 -9.60
N ALA A 226 38.97 -5.04 -10.86
CA ALA A 226 37.97 -4.23 -11.55
C ALA A 226 36.55 -4.37 -10.92
N LEU A 227 36.26 -5.44 -10.18
CA LEU A 227 34.96 -5.61 -9.49
C LEU A 227 34.85 -4.74 -8.22
N ILE A 228 35.96 -4.35 -7.59
CA ILE A 228 35.95 -3.59 -6.33
C ILE A 228 35.16 -2.27 -6.48
N PRO A 229 35.52 -1.35 -7.40
CA PRO A 229 34.82 -0.08 -7.52
C PRO A 229 33.36 -0.24 -7.94
N GLU A 230 33.02 -1.29 -8.67
CA GLU A 230 31.63 -1.59 -9.03
C GLU A 230 30.80 -1.99 -7.79
N LEU A 231 31.35 -2.83 -6.92
CA LEU A 231 30.69 -3.23 -5.67
C LEU A 231 30.60 -2.08 -4.68
N GLU A 232 31.67 -1.28 -4.52
CA GLU A 232 31.64 -0.10 -3.68
C GLU A 232 30.54 0.89 -4.13
N GLN A 233 30.38 1.07 -5.43
CA GLN A 233 29.30 1.90 -6.00
C GLN A 233 27.93 1.32 -5.65
N LYS A 234 27.70 0.01 -5.85
CA LYS A 234 26.44 -0.65 -5.53
C LYS A 234 26.10 -0.53 -4.04
N ILE A 235 27.08 -0.70 -3.16
CA ILE A 235 26.95 -0.54 -1.72
C ILE A 235 26.52 0.90 -1.38
N ALA A 236 27.21 1.90 -1.90
CA ALA A 236 26.89 3.31 -1.63
C ALA A 236 25.46 3.68 -2.12
N LEU A 237 25.07 3.20 -3.30
CA LEU A 237 23.72 3.42 -3.82
C LEU A 237 22.65 2.72 -2.97
N LYS A 238 22.94 1.53 -2.44
CA LYS A 238 22.03 0.80 -1.56
C LYS A 238 21.89 1.49 -0.20
N GLU A 239 22.98 2.00 0.37
CA GLU A 239 22.94 2.85 1.58
C GLU A 239 22.05 4.07 1.39
N ASN A 240 22.19 4.77 0.24
CA ASN A 240 21.36 5.93 -0.08
C ASN A 240 19.87 5.54 -0.16
N GLN A 241 19.54 4.39 -0.75
CA GLN A 241 18.16 3.88 -0.82
C GLN A 241 17.60 3.64 0.59
N ILE A 242 18.36 2.97 1.46
CA ILE A 242 17.94 2.67 2.83
C ILE A 242 17.78 3.96 3.65
N ALA A 243 18.70 4.93 3.49
CA ALA A 243 18.58 6.21 4.18
C ALA A 243 17.28 6.93 3.80
N VAL A 244 16.91 6.95 2.52
CA VAL A 244 15.62 7.52 2.06
C VAL A 244 14.43 6.77 2.64
N LEU A 245 14.46 5.43 2.67
CA LEU A 245 13.42 4.63 3.31
C LEU A 245 13.29 4.97 4.81
N ALA A 246 14.40 5.15 5.50
CA ALA A 246 14.45 5.57 6.90
C ALA A 246 14.08 7.05 7.13
N GLY A 247 13.75 7.79 6.07
CA GLY A 247 13.39 9.22 6.13
C GLY A 247 14.57 10.16 6.43
N GLU A 248 15.77 9.75 6.09
CA GLU A 248 17.04 10.47 6.33
C GLU A 248 17.73 10.88 5.03
N TYR A 249 18.68 11.82 5.15
CA TYR A 249 19.60 12.11 4.08
C TYR A 249 20.60 10.97 3.90
N PRO A 250 21.23 10.82 2.70
CA PRO A 250 22.23 9.81 2.43
C PRO A 250 23.29 9.71 3.54
N SER A 251 23.42 8.53 4.11
CA SER A 251 24.34 8.25 5.23
C SER A 251 24.71 6.77 5.23
N LYS A 252 25.78 6.43 5.94
CA LYS A 252 26.13 5.02 6.15
C LYS A 252 25.09 4.31 7.00
N VAL A 253 24.82 3.07 6.65
CA VAL A 253 23.87 2.20 7.34
C VAL A 253 24.64 1.22 8.22
N GLU A 254 24.21 1.00 9.46
CA GLU A 254 24.76 -0.03 10.33
C GLU A 254 24.42 -1.43 9.79
N ARG A 255 25.36 -2.37 9.90
CA ARG A 255 25.22 -3.76 9.48
C ARG A 255 25.13 -4.67 10.70
N GLY A 256 24.28 -5.67 10.61
CA GLY A 256 24.30 -6.83 11.48
C GLY A 256 25.23 -7.93 10.93
N GLU A 257 25.31 -9.04 11.63
CA GLU A 257 26.01 -10.22 11.13
C GLU A 257 25.10 -10.97 10.13
N PHE A 258 25.69 -11.37 9.00
CA PHE A 258 25.01 -12.19 8.01
C PHE A 258 25.38 -13.65 8.25
N ASP A 259 24.44 -14.42 8.81
CA ASP A 259 24.66 -15.83 9.07
C ASP A 259 24.36 -16.67 7.81
N LEU A 260 25.42 -17.22 7.22
CA LEU A 260 25.30 -18.12 6.05
C LEU A 260 24.73 -19.51 6.41
N ASN A 261 24.62 -19.83 7.71
CA ASN A 261 24.20 -21.14 8.21
C ASN A 261 22.79 -21.14 8.81
N VAL A 262 22.00 -20.11 8.57
CA VAL A 262 20.61 -20.06 9.07
C VAL A 262 19.81 -21.22 8.48
N THR A 263 19.22 -22.02 9.36
CA THR A 263 18.31 -23.11 8.96
C THR A 263 16.86 -22.62 9.01
N TRP A 264 16.27 -22.43 7.85
CA TRP A 264 14.87 -22.05 7.71
C TRP A 264 13.93 -23.25 7.82
N PRO A 265 12.65 -23.04 8.21
CA PRO A 265 11.66 -24.10 8.23
C PRO A 265 11.51 -24.76 6.85
N GLU A 266 11.35 -26.07 6.82
CA GLU A 266 11.16 -26.79 5.56
C GLU A 266 9.86 -26.40 4.88
N ASN A 267 8.80 -26.25 5.66
CA ASN A 267 7.49 -25.84 5.20
C ASN A 267 7.06 -24.58 5.95
N ILE A 268 6.52 -23.61 5.20
CA ILE A 268 5.93 -22.40 5.77
C ILE A 268 4.43 -22.66 5.90
N PRO A 269 3.86 -22.58 7.13
CA PRO A 269 2.41 -22.70 7.30
C PRO A 269 1.72 -21.46 6.73
N ILE A 270 0.88 -21.65 5.70
CA ILE A 270 0.27 -20.56 4.92
C ILE A 270 -1.10 -20.14 5.48
N GLY A 271 -1.76 -21.05 6.20
CA GLY A 271 -3.13 -20.86 6.66
C GLY A 271 -4.18 -21.19 5.59
N LEU A 272 -5.46 -21.04 5.96
CA LEU A 272 -6.58 -21.34 5.07
C LEU A 272 -6.82 -20.20 4.05
N PRO A 273 -7.26 -20.51 2.82
CA PRO A 273 -7.58 -19.51 1.80
C PRO A 273 -8.51 -18.38 2.27
N SER A 274 -9.54 -18.73 3.04
CA SER A 274 -10.49 -17.75 3.59
C SER A 274 -9.86 -16.78 4.60
N THR A 275 -8.86 -17.22 5.38
CA THR A 275 -8.19 -16.37 6.36
C THR A 275 -7.27 -15.36 5.71
N LEU A 276 -6.67 -15.67 4.56
CA LEU A 276 -5.85 -14.74 3.77
C LEU A 276 -6.65 -13.50 3.38
N LEU A 277 -7.88 -13.67 2.87
CA LEU A 277 -8.73 -12.55 2.46
C LEU A 277 -9.10 -11.64 3.64
N GLN A 278 -9.28 -12.20 4.84
CA GLN A 278 -9.60 -11.43 6.04
C GLN A 278 -8.40 -10.69 6.63
N ARG A 279 -7.18 -11.17 6.40
CA ARG A 279 -5.95 -10.63 6.99
C ARG A 279 -5.26 -9.59 6.11
N ARG A 280 -5.30 -9.75 4.78
CA ARG A 280 -4.61 -8.86 3.85
C ARG A 280 -5.25 -7.46 3.79
N PRO A 281 -4.51 -6.41 4.13
CA PRO A 281 -5.05 -5.05 4.13
C PRO A 281 -5.45 -4.54 2.74
N ASP A 282 -4.76 -4.95 1.67
CA ASP A 282 -5.06 -4.57 0.29
C ASP A 282 -6.40 -5.15 -0.20
N VAL A 283 -6.75 -6.38 0.22
CA VAL A 283 -8.07 -6.98 -0.03
C VAL A 283 -9.16 -6.24 0.73
N ARG A 284 -8.93 -5.96 2.02
CA ARG A 284 -9.86 -5.21 2.86
C ARG A 284 -10.07 -3.79 2.36
N GLN A 285 -9.02 -3.15 1.86
CA GLN A 285 -9.13 -1.85 1.19
C GLN A 285 -10.05 -1.92 -0.03
N ALA A 286 -9.86 -2.91 -0.91
CA ALA A 286 -10.69 -3.10 -2.09
C ALA A 286 -12.16 -3.40 -1.73
N GLU A 287 -12.41 -4.18 -0.68
CA GLU A 287 -13.74 -4.43 -0.13
C GLU A 287 -14.40 -3.13 0.35
N GLN A 288 -13.68 -2.29 1.13
CA GLN A 288 -14.21 -1.00 1.59
C GLN A 288 -14.49 -0.05 0.42
N GLN A 289 -13.67 -0.05 -0.63
CA GLN A 289 -13.94 0.71 -1.86
C GLN A 289 -15.21 0.22 -2.57
N LEU A 290 -15.46 -1.08 -2.62
CA LEU A 290 -16.69 -1.66 -3.15
C LEU A 290 -17.91 -1.22 -2.32
N GLN A 291 -17.80 -1.21 -0.99
CA GLN A 291 -18.87 -0.73 -0.10
C GLN A 291 -19.13 0.76 -0.28
N ALA A 292 -18.11 1.58 -0.50
CA ALA A 292 -18.26 3.00 -0.81
C ALA A 292 -19.00 3.21 -2.15
N ALA A 293 -18.67 2.42 -3.18
CA ALA A 293 -19.36 2.45 -4.46
C ALA A 293 -20.83 2.01 -4.35
N MET A 294 -21.12 0.97 -3.57
CA MET A 294 -22.50 0.57 -3.25
C MET A 294 -23.28 1.70 -2.57
N ALA A 295 -22.66 2.40 -1.63
CA ALA A 295 -23.28 3.53 -0.97
C ALA A 295 -23.53 4.70 -1.94
N ALA A 296 -22.63 4.93 -2.91
CA ALA A 296 -22.83 5.94 -3.98
C ALA A 296 -24.04 5.59 -4.87
N VAL A 297 -24.28 4.32 -5.18
CA VAL A 297 -25.49 3.86 -5.85
C VAL A 297 -26.74 4.24 -5.02
N GLY A 298 -26.68 4.03 -3.69
CA GLY A 298 -27.75 4.42 -2.78
C GLY A 298 -28.06 5.90 -2.80
N ILE A 299 -27.03 6.75 -2.81
CA ILE A 299 -27.18 8.22 -2.92
C ILE A 299 -27.85 8.58 -4.27
N ALA A 300 -27.30 8.06 -5.39
CA ALA A 300 -27.83 8.37 -6.73
C ALA A 300 -29.26 7.87 -6.93
N TYR A 301 -29.65 6.78 -6.27
CA TYR A 301 -31.04 6.30 -6.25
C TYR A 301 -31.94 7.23 -5.46
N ALA A 302 -31.55 7.63 -4.24
CA ALA A 302 -32.31 8.53 -3.36
C ALA A 302 -32.48 9.92 -3.97
N ASP A 303 -31.51 10.42 -4.71
CA ASP A 303 -31.54 11.72 -5.39
C ASP A 303 -32.58 11.85 -6.51
N ARG A 304 -33.26 10.77 -6.86
CA ARG A 304 -34.35 10.73 -7.82
C ARG A 304 -35.69 11.15 -7.22
N PHE A 305 -35.77 11.23 -5.92
CA PHE A 305 -36.97 11.49 -5.16
C PHE A 305 -36.99 12.90 -4.56
N PRO A 306 -38.18 13.41 -4.15
CA PRO A 306 -38.28 14.73 -3.54
C PRO A 306 -37.47 14.85 -2.26
N ARG A 307 -36.82 16.01 -2.04
CA ARG A 307 -36.17 16.35 -0.77
C ARG A 307 -37.07 17.20 0.09
N LEU A 308 -37.20 16.85 1.36
CA LEU A 308 -37.94 17.60 2.36
C LEU A 308 -36.98 18.34 3.29
N THR A 309 -37.07 19.66 3.28
CA THR A 309 -36.30 20.52 4.19
C THR A 309 -37.27 21.25 5.11
N ILE A 310 -37.01 21.23 6.41
CA ILE A 310 -37.70 22.03 7.42
C ILE A 310 -36.77 23.21 7.79
N SER A 311 -37.34 24.41 7.80
CA SER A 311 -36.62 25.60 8.22
C SER A 311 -37.41 26.35 9.30
N LEU A 312 -36.71 26.76 10.34
CA LEU A 312 -37.18 27.65 11.39
C LEU A 312 -36.33 28.91 11.33
N VAL A 313 -36.98 30.04 11.18
CA VAL A 313 -36.31 31.34 11.15
C VAL A 313 -36.98 32.26 12.18
N GLY A 314 -36.15 32.97 12.93
CA GLY A 314 -36.62 34.00 13.86
C GLY A 314 -35.58 35.11 13.96
N GLY A 315 -36.08 36.31 14.26
CA GLY A 315 -35.17 37.45 14.32
C GLY A 315 -35.88 38.77 14.55
N LEU A 316 -35.22 39.83 14.13
CA LEU A 316 -35.70 41.20 14.12
C LEU A 316 -35.62 41.75 12.69
N GLU A 317 -36.64 42.41 12.20
CA GLU A 317 -36.66 42.98 10.85
C GLU A 317 -37.48 44.28 10.86
N ASN A 318 -36.91 45.36 10.33
CA ASN A 318 -37.58 46.63 10.21
C ASN A 318 -37.00 47.48 9.09
N ASP A 319 -37.85 48.35 8.51
CA ASP A 319 -37.47 49.32 7.47
C ASP A 319 -36.63 50.48 8.05
N GLU A 320 -36.71 50.74 9.36
CA GLU A 320 -36.00 51.82 10.02
C GLU A 320 -35.18 51.25 11.21
N LEU A 321 -34.02 51.85 11.50
CA LEU A 321 -33.25 51.56 12.70
C LEU A 321 -33.99 51.87 14.00
N LYS A 322 -34.87 52.89 13.91
CA LYS A 322 -35.79 53.23 15.05
C LYS A 322 -36.89 52.17 15.13
N GLY A 323 -36.96 51.40 16.20
CA GLY A 323 -37.92 50.32 16.36
C GLY A 323 -37.40 48.95 15.88
N PHE A 324 -36.18 48.87 15.37
CA PHE A 324 -35.58 47.60 14.91
C PHE A 324 -35.63 46.51 16.01
N PHE A 325 -35.31 46.85 17.26
CA PHE A 325 -35.35 45.94 18.38
C PHE A 325 -36.76 45.62 18.90
N GLU A 326 -37.76 46.32 18.41
CA GLU A 326 -39.18 46.13 18.81
C GLU A 326 -39.96 45.35 17.74
N SER A 327 -39.29 44.88 16.68
CA SER A 327 -39.91 44.20 15.53
C SER A 327 -39.48 42.73 15.39
N PRO A 328 -39.80 41.86 16.40
CA PRO A 328 -39.50 40.47 16.35
C PRO A 328 -40.42 39.70 15.39
N PHE A 329 -39.84 38.72 14.67
CA PHE A 329 -40.62 37.80 13.85
C PHE A 329 -40.13 36.38 13.97
N SER A 330 -40.96 35.41 13.67
CA SER A 330 -40.59 34.00 13.52
C SER A 330 -41.52 33.27 12.55
N TYR A 331 -41.00 32.33 11.82
CA TYR A 331 -41.78 31.41 11.00
C TYR A 331 -41.15 30.06 10.89
N VAL A 332 -41.99 29.04 10.67
CA VAL A 332 -41.58 27.66 10.35
C VAL A 332 -42.06 27.36 8.93
N SER A 333 -41.16 26.85 8.11
CA SER A 333 -41.50 26.47 6.74
C SER A 333 -41.05 25.04 6.46
N GLY A 334 -41.84 24.32 5.66
CA GLY A 334 -41.51 23.03 5.09
C GLY A 334 -41.42 23.15 3.57
N ASN A 335 -40.28 22.79 3.00
CA ASN A 335 -40.06 22.86 1.55
C ASN A 335 -39.86 21.46 0.99
N LEU A 336 -40.73 21.02 0.06
CA LEU A 336 -40.64 19.76 -0.65
C LEU A 336 -40.28 20.02 -2.12
N VAL A 337 -39.01 19.73 -2.48
CA VAL A 337 -38.51 19.97 -3.85
C VAL A 337 -38.39 18.62 -4.58
N ALA A 338 -39.14 18.46 -5.67
CA ALA A 338 -39.15 17.26 -6.50
C ALA A 338 -38.55 17.55 -7.89
N PRO A 339 -37.61 16.72 -8.38
CA PRO A 339 -37.11 16.83 -9.75
C PRO A 339 -38.10 16.24 -10.76
N LEU A 340 -39.13 17.02 -11.15
CA LEU A 340 -40.21 16.50 -11.99
C LEU A 340 -39.77 16.24 -13.43
N LEU A 341 -38.98 17.12 -14.03
CA LEU A 341 -38.51 16.98 -15.41
C LEU A 341 -36.99 17.18 -15.46
N THR A 342 -36.24 16.14 -15.67
CA THR A 342 -34.77 16.18 -15.69
C THR A 342 -34.16 15.64 -16.99
N PHE A 343 -34.98 15.44 -18.03
CA PHE A 343 -34.57 14.94 -19.35
C PHE A 343 -33.64 13.75 -19.30
N GLY A 344 -33.89 12.84 -18.37
CA GLY A 344 -33.08 11.62 -18.18
C GLY A 344 -31.83 11.78 -17.31
N LYS A 345 -31.43 12.99 -16.89
CA LYS A 345 -30.20 13.25 -16.10
C LYS A 345 -30.10 12.36 -14.85
N LYS A 346 -31.13 12.33 -14.02
CA LYS A 346 -31.14 11.51 -12.79
C LYS A 346 -31.09 9.99 -13.05
N LYS A 347 -31.73 9.54 -14.13
CA LYS A 347 -31.68 8.14 -14.57
C LYS A 347 -30.26 7.78 -15.07
N ALA A 348 -29.62 8.68 -15.81
CA ALA A 348 -28.25 8.50 -16.30
C ALA A 348 -27.24 8.48 -15.12
N GLN A 349 -27.35 9.40 -14.15
CA GLN A 349 -26.53 9.41 -12.94
C GLN A 349 -26.64 8.10 -12.14
N TYR A 350 -27.84 7.57 -11.96
CA TYR A 350 -28.05 6.29 -11.31
C TYR A 350 -27.42 5.13 -12.09
N LYS A 351 -27.58 5.10 -13.43
CA LYS A 351 -26.94 4.05 -14.26
C LYS A 351 -25.41 4.17 -14.23
N ALA A 352 -24.88 5.39 -14.24
CA ALA A 352 -23.43 5.60 -14.10
C ALA A 352 -22.90 5.10 -12.75
N SER A 353 -23.64 5.30 -11.64
CA SER A 353 -23.24 4.79 -10.34
C SER A 353 -23.31 3.24 -10.25
N LEU A 354 -24.24 2.60 -10.97
CA LEU A 354 -24.28 1.14 -11.09
C LEU A 354 -23.06 0.61 -11.85
N ALA A 355 -22.69 1.24 -12.97
CA ALA A 355 -21.51 0.86 -13.74
C ALA A 355 -20.21 1.06 -12.92
N ALA A 356 -20.12 2.14 -12.13
CA ALA A 356 -19.01 2.36 -11.20
C ALA A 356 -18.96 1.31 -10.08
N TYR A 357 -20.09 0.84 -9.60
CA TYR A 357 -20.14 -0.30 -8.67
C TYR A 357 -19.62 -1.58 -9.32
N ASP A 358 -20.07 -1.89 -10.55
CA ASP A 358 -19.60 -3.07 -11.28
C ASP A 358 -18.09 -3.01 -11.56
N GLU A 359 -17.54 -1.82 -11.87
CA GLU A 359 -16.09 -1.60 -11.99
C GLU A 359 -15.35 -1.97 -10.69
N LYS A 360 -15.84 -1.48 -9.54
CA LYS A 360 -15.22 -1.80 -8.24
C LYS A 360 -15.40 -3.26 -7.84
N ARG A 361 -16.52 -3.90 -8.23
CA ARG A 361 -16.73 -5.32 -8.03
C ARG A 361 -15.70 -6.16 -8.80
N PHE A 362 -15.51 -5.89 -10.09
CA PHE A 362 -14.49 -6.60 -10.87
C PHE A 362 -13.07 -6.32 -10.39
N ALA A 363 -12.77 -5.09 -9.94
CA ALA A 363 -11.48 -4.78 -9.34
C ALA A 363 -11.22 -5.56 -8.05
N TYR A 364 -12.25 -5.75 -7.21
CA TYR A 364 -12.17 -6.57 -6.01
C TYR A 364 -11.96 -8.06 -6.36
N GLU A 365 -12.74 -8.61 -7.30
CA GLU A 365 -12.59 -9.99 -7.78
C GLU A 365 -11.18 -10.22 -8.34
N GLN A 366 -10.67 -9.29 -9.15
CA GLN A 366 -9.30 -9.34 -9.70
C GLN A 366 -8.25 -9.32 -8.59
N LYS A 367 -8.42 -8.44 -7.57
CA LYS A 367 -7.50 -8.38 -6.43
C LYS A 367 -7.43 -9.70 -5.68
N VAL A 368 -8.56 -10.37 -5.50
CA VAL A 368 -8.60 -11.71 -4.89
C VAL A 368 -7.78 -12.72 -5.69
N LEU A 369 -7.96 -12.76 -7.02
CA LEU A 369 -7.18 -13.65 -7.90
C LEU A 369 -5.66 -13.36 -7.82
N GLU A 370 -5.29 -12.07 -7.80
CA GLU A 370 -3.89 -11.64 -7.65
C GLU A 370 -3.28 -12.11 -6.33
N VAL A 371 -4.02 -12.02 -5.23
CA VAL A 371 -3.58 -12.47 -3.92
C VAL A 371 -3.29 -13.97 -3.90
N PHE A 372 -4.17 -14.78 -4.46
CA PHE A 372 -3.94 -16.23 -4.55
C PHE A 372 -2.72 -16.56 -5.41
N ARG A 373 -2.54 -15.88 -6.56
CA ARG A 373 -1.35 -16.01 -7.37
C ARG A 373 -0.09 -15.62 -6.59
N GLU A 374 -0.07 -14.46 -5.93
CA GLU A 374 1.09 -13.97 -5.17
C GLU A 374 1.52 -14.94 -4.08
N VAL A 375 0.57 -15.48 -3.31
CA VAL A 375 0.88 -16.45 -2.26
C VAL A 375 1.45 -17.73 -2.85
N ASN A 376 0.83 -18.26 -3.92
CA ASN A 376 1.32 -19.46 -4.57
C ASN A 376 2.72 -19.27 -5.16
N ASP A 377 2.96 -18.13 -5.82
CA ASP A 377 4.26 -17.79 -6.41
C ASP A 377 5.34 -17.63 -5.31
N ALA A 378 5.00 -17.00 -4.17
CA ALA A 378 5.90 -16.82 -3.04
C ALA A 378 6.35 -18.17 -2.46
N VAL A 379 5.41 -19.10 -2.23
CA VAL A 379 5.72 -20.43 -1.71
C VAL A 379 6.62 -21.22 -2.67
N ILE A 380 6.26 -21.24 -3.96
CA ILE A 380 7.09 -21.90 -4.98
C ILE A 380 8.48 -21.27 -5.01
N THR A 381 8.58 -19.94 -4.96
CA THR A 381 9.85 -19.22 -4.97
C THR A 381 10.71 -19.62 -3.78
N TYR A 382 10.15 -19.59 -2.56
CA TYR A 382 10.85 -20.00 -1.35
C TYR A 382 11.41 -21.43 -1.45
N GLN A 383 10.56 -22.41 -1.80
CA GLN A 383 10.99 -23.82 -1.93
C GLN A 383 12.12 -24.00 -2.94
N LYS A 384 12.06 -23.28 -4.09
CA LYS A 384 13.08 -23.38 -5.12
C LYS A 384 14.37 -22.66 -4.77
N LYS A 385 14.30 -21.47 -4.14
CA LYS A 385 15.48 -20.72 -3.68
C LYS A 385 16.21 -21.49 -2.59
N ARG A 386 15.51 -22.08 -1.62
CA ARG A 386 16.10 -22.98 -0.62
C ARG A 386 16.84 -24.14 -1.26
N ARG A 387 16.17 -24.84 -2.20
CA ARG A 387 16.82 -25.95 -2.92
C ARG A 387 18.05 -25.51 -3.71
N THR A 388 18.02 -24.31 -4.30
CA THR A 388 19.17 -23.72 -5.00
C THR A 388 20.31 -23.46 -4.02
N SER A 389 20.04 -22.91 -2.83
CA SER A 389 21.03 -22.64 -1.79
C SER A 389 21.76 -23.93 -1.37
N GLU A 390 21.03 -25.02 -1.11
CA GLU A 390 21.61 -26.34 -0.80
C GLU A 390 22.53 -26.85 -1.91
N LEU A 391 22.13 -26.70 -3.18
CA LEU A 391 22.93 -27.15 -4.33
C LEU A 391 24.17 -26.27 -4.54
N GLN A 392 24.07 -24.96 -4.28
CA GLN A 392 25.22 -24.06 -4.34
C GLN A 392 26.23 -24.33 -3.22
N LEU A 393 25.77 -24.72 -2.05
CA LEU A 393 26.66 -25.17 -0.97
C LEU A 393 27.47 -26.41 -1.39
N ASN A 394 26.81 -27.42 -1.97
CA ASN A 394 27.50 -28.59 -2.50
C ASN A 394 28.52 -28.23 -3.61
N LEU A 395 28.18 -27.29 -4.48
CA LEU A 395 29.08 -26.80 -5.53
C LEU A 395 30.29 -26.08 -4.92
N PHE A 396 30.07 -25.23 -3.92
CA PHE A 396 31.15 -24.54 -3.21
C PHE A 396 32.12 -25.53 -2.54
N GLU A 397 31.63 -26.53 -1.82
CA GLU A 397 32.48 -27.56 -1.17
C GLU A 397 33.28 -28.35 -2.21
N ALA A 398 32.67 -28.70 -3.35
CA ALA A 398 33.36 -29.43 -4.41
C ALA A 398 34.44 -28.57 -5.09
N ALA A 399 34.11 -27.26 -5.34
CA ALA A 399 35.06 -26.32 -5.93
C ALA A 399 36.23 -26.02 -5.00
N GLN A 400 36.01 -25.91 -3.68
CA GLN A 400 37.07 -25.77 -2.69
C GLN A 400 38.05 -26.97 -2.75
N LYS A 401 37.54 -28.18 -2.72
CA LYS A 401 38.37 -29.40 -2.82
C LYS A 401 39.13 -29.46 -4.14
N TYR A 402 38.50 -28.98 -5.21
CA TYR A 402 39.16 -28.92 -6.55
C TYR A 402 40.34 -27.96 -6.54
N VAL A 403 40.23 -26.77 -5.94
CA VAL A 403 41.36 -25.83 -5.80
C VAL A 403 42.50 -26.44 -5.00
N ASP A 404 42.20 -27.03 -3.84
CA ASP A 404 43.19 -27.60 -2.95
C ASP A 404 44.01 -28.72 -3.67
N LEU A 405 43.31 -29.59 -4.39
CA LEU A 405 43.93 -30.66 -5.18
C LEU A 405 44.74 -30.14 -6.38
N ALA A 406 44.20 -29.16 -7.10
CA ALA A 406 44.87 -28.55 -8.26
C ALA A 406 46.18 -27.86 -7.82
N GLN A 407 46.17 -27.12 -6.75
CA GLN A 407 47.39 -26.51 -6.17
C GLN A 407 48.44 -27.55 -5.82
N LEU A 408 48.04 -28.61 -5.08
CA LEU A 408 48.92 -29.71 -4.68
C LEU A 408 49.55 -30.39 -5.91
N GLN A 409 48.75 -30.71 -6.92
CA GLN A 409 49.24 -31.37 -8.16
C GLN A 409 50.15 -30.48 -8.95
N TYR A 410 49.90 -29.19 -9.03
CA TYR A 410 50.77 -28.22 -9.69
C TYR A 410 52.14 -28.11 -9.00
N PHE A 411 52.17 -28.01 -7.67
CA PHE A 411 53.44 -28.00 -6.93
C PHE A 411 54.27 -29.28 -7.14
N ASN A 412 53.61 -30.41 -7.35
CA ASN A 412 54.27 -31.69 -7.66
C ASN A 412 54.54 -31.89 -9.16
N GLY A 413 54.26 -30.89 -10.00
CA GLY A 413 54.56 -30.94 -11.46
C GLY A 413 53.62 -31.87 -12.25
N VAL A 414 52.45 -32.26 -11.73
CA VAL A 414 51.52 -33.21 -12.34
C VAL A 414 50.59 -32.50 -13.36
N ILE A 415 50.17 -31.25 -13.07
CA ILE A 415 49.29 -30.47 -13.94
C ILE A 415 49.93 -29.13 -14.32
N ARG A 416 49.35 -28.48 -15.32
CA ARG A 416 49.79 -27.14 -15.80
C ARG A 416 49.19 -26.04 -14.97
N TYR A 417 49.82 -24.85 -14.99
CA TYR A 417 49.31 -23.65 -14.31
C TYR A 417 47.90 -23.25 -14.75
N ILE A 418 47.54 -23.44 -16.02
CA ILE A 418 46.21 -23.14 -16.54
C ILE A 418 45.12 -23.95 -15.82
N ASP A 419 45.43 -25.17 -15.39
CA ASP A 419 44.48 -26.05 -14.66
C ASP A 419 44.21 -25.49 -13.25
N VAL A 420 45.26 -24.90 -12.63
CA VAL A 420 45.11 -24.21 -11.32
C VAL A 420 44.26 -22.93 -11.47
N LEU A 421 44.47 -22.15 -12.55
CA LEU A 421 43.67 -20.95 -12.82
C LEU A 421 42.19 -21.32 -13.03
N ASP A 422 41.91 -22.40 -13.78
CA ASP A 422 40.53 -22.88 -13.95
C ASP A 422 39.88 -23.27 -12.61
N ALA A 423 40.61 -23.96 -11.73
CA ALA A 423 40.14 -24.33 -10.41
C ALA A 423 39.81 -23.07 -9.57
N HIS A 424 40.71 -22.08 -9.54
CA HIS A 424 40.49 -20.83 -8.84
C HIS A 424 39.28 -20.03 -9.37
N ARG A 425 39.08 -19.98 -10.71
CA ARG A 425 37.90 -19.34 -11.33
C ARG A 425 36.60 -20.02 -10.85
N LYS A 426 36.55 -21.37 -10.95
CA LYS A 426 35.37 -22.15 -10.51
C LYS A 426 35.08 -21.99 -9.03
N PHE A 427 36.13 -21.89 -8.20
CA PHE A 427 35.95 -21.65 -6.77
C PHE A 427 35.40 -20.23 -6.50
N PHE A 428 35.96 -19.21 -7.14
CA PHE A 428 35.45 -17.84 -7.05
C PHE A 428 33.98 -17.75 -7.47
N ASP A 429 33.63 -18.34 -8.63
CA ASP A 429 32.25 -18.37 -9.15
C ASP A 429 31.31 -19.11 -8.18
N ALA A 430 31.78 -20.21 -7.55
CA ALA A 430 31.02 -20.95 -6.55
C ALA A 430 30.80 -20.14 -5.25
N GLN A 431 31.81 -19.38 -4.79
CA GLN A 431 31.66 -18.50 -3.63
C GLN A 431 30.61 -17.42 -3.85
N ILE A 432 30.68 -16.71 -5.01
CA ILE A 432 29.69 -15.69 -5.40
C ILE A 432 28.32 -16.34 -5.60
N GLY A 433 28.26 -17.50 -6.22
CA GLY A 433 27.04 -18.28 -6.41
C GLY A 433 26.35 -18.64 -5.11
N LEU A 434 27.11 -19.10 -4.11
CA LEU A 434 26.58 -19.42 -2.77
C LEU A 434 26.09 -18.17 -2.05
N SER A 435 26.87 -17.10 -2.02
CA SER A 435 26.48 -15.82 -1.40
C SER A 435 25.17 -15.29 -1.99
N ASN A 436 25.04 -15.31 -3.31
CA ASN A 436 23.80 -14.90 -3.99
C ASN A 436 22.63 -15.84 -3.70
N ALA A 437 22.84 -17.15 -3.63
CA ALA A 437 21.78 -18.13 -3.32
C ALA A 437 21.24 -17.96 -1.91
N VAL A 438 22.13 -17.75 -0.94
CA VAL A 438 21.74 -17.47 0.46
C VAL A 438 20.98 -16.15 0.55
N ARG A 439 21.47 -15.07 -0.07
CA ARG A 439 20.72 -13.80 -0.16
C ARG A 439 19.32 -14.02 -0.73
N ASP A 440 19.20 -14.75 -1.83
CA ASP A 440 17.93 -15.01 -2.50
C ASP A 440 16.96 -15.82 -1.64
N GLU A 441 17.48 -16.73 -0.79
CA GLU A 441 16.69 -17.45 0.19
C GLU A 441 16.17 -16.53 1.30
N TYR A 442 17.01 -15.61 1.83
CA TYR A 442 16.58 -14.58 2.77
C TYR A 442 15.49 -13.67 2.16
N LEU A 443 15.66 -13.25 0.91
CA LEU A 443 14.69 -12.42 0.22
C LEU A 443 13.37 -13.15 -0.07
N ALA A 444 13.40 -14.46 -0.25
CA ALA A 444 12.19 -15.27 -0.45
C ALA A 444 11.35 -15.42 0.83
N MET A 445 11.91 -15.11 2.00
CA MET A 445 11.19 -15.07 3.28
C MET A 445 10.60 -13.70 3.60
N VAL A 446 11.00 -12.65 2.90
CA VAL A 446 10.44 -11.30 2.99
C VAL A 446 9.13 -11.20 2.20
#